data_5d32b427a314c847b88fa73f571be1a4
#
_entry.id   5d32b427a314c847b88fa73f571be1a4
#
_cell.length_a   1.000
_cell.length_b   1.000
_cell.length_c   1.000
_cell.angle_alpha   90.00
_cell.angle_beta   90.00
_cell.angle_gamma   90.00
#
_symmetry.space_group_name_H-M   'P 1'
#
loop_
_entity.id
_entity.type
_entity.pdbx_description
1 polymer ?
#
loop_
_entity_poly.entity_id
_entity_poly.type
_entity_poly.pdbx_seq_one_letter_code
_entity_poly.pdbx_strand_id
1 'polypeptide(L)'
;MRMTTSFTGSRGVRYPAPDVARGFMLLLIAVANVPSWNKMPNGAEPPVSSVDGWWMFVRTLVVDHRAYPLFAMLFGFGLMTMINRRIASGTQTYLASLPGAAEGREPMPHEAAWAREMATIDAYRLVRRRGWWMLLIGFVHGLVFPGDIIGAYGLVAVLLANLLARKNYSALYLTGGIISVLALATYLASGTLSGGSTLTASGEQSVSLTVALLWVVTNALQWAVVLVVQVLIALIVPAAVIGARLADTDLLTHPERHHRLLISVGLGGLVLGALAAFHGALTLATTVQLWPWDFAMTEFFGLAGACGWLALLALYAGGPRPDGRLTGLRRLASAVGRRSMTVYLSQTILFGIIFGVVPLLVTGRRLWMGQAAAALVALGVWLACVVLCLLLERGGHAGPFETLLRTAVARSERRRPTPPPPPAVWPGMQPGMPPVAQPGVQPEAPVQPGMPPAPQPGPQPAP
;
A
#
# COMPACT_ATOMS: atom_id res chain seq x y z
N MET A 1 16.58 -9.21 -42.06
CA MET A 1 17.34 -9.57 -40.84
C MET A 1 16.99 -8.56 -39.75
N ARG A 2 15.99 -8.90 -38.88
CA ARG A 2 15.54 -8.01 -37.79
C ARG A 2 16.39 -8.30 -36.57
N MET A 3 17.24 -7.35 -36.18
CA MET A 3 17.95 -7.38 -34.89
C MET A 3 16.93 -7.20 -33.76
N THR A 4 16.63 -8.25 -33.05
CA THR A 4 15.96 -8.21 -31.75
C THR A 4 16.97 -7.82 -30.70
N THR A 5 17.08 -6.54 -30.39
CA THR A 5 17.80 -6.07 -29.20
C THR A 5 17.01 -6.50 -27.97
N SER A 6 17.43 -7.59 -27.34
CA SER A 6 16.97 -8.00 -26.03
C SER A 6 17.46 -6.97 -24.99
N PHE A 7 16.57 -6.08 -24.57
CA PHE A 7 16.78 -5.26 -23.38
C PHE A 7 16.78 -6.18 -22.14
N THR A 8 17.89 -6.80 -21.80
CA THR A 8 18.17 -7.33 -20.48
C THR A 8 18.52 -6.18 -19.54
N GLY A 9 17.52 -5.35 -19.21
CA GLY A 9 17.65 -4.42 -18.11
C GLY A 9 17.94 -5.21 -16.83
N SER A 10 19.07 -4.96 -16.18
CA SER A 10 19.46 -5.55 -14.91
C SER A 10 18.29 -5.41 -13.91
N ARG A 11 17.58 -6.51 -13.67
CA ARG A 11 16.57 -6.56 -12.60
C ARG A 11 17.31 -6.30 -11.30
N GLY A 12 17.19 -5.09 -10.76
CA GLY A 12 17.82 -4.72 -9.50
C GLY A 12 17.57 -5.76 -8.42
N VAL A 13 18.51 -5.90 -7.50
CA VAL A 13 18.48 -6.86 -6.39
C VAL A 13 17.10 -6.86 -5.75
N ARG A 14 16.46 -8.03 -5.69
CA ARG A 14 15.14 -8.19 -5.08
C ARG A 14 15.29 -8.69 -3.65
N TYR A 15 14.75 -7.94 -2.72
CA TYR A 15 14.77 -8.27 -1.30
C TYR A 15 13.61 -9.20 -0.95
N PRO A 16 13.85 -10.37 -0.32
CA PRO A 16 12.81 -11.36 -0.08
C PRO A 16 11.84 -10.97 1.05
N ALA A 17 12.30 -10.24 2.07
CA ALA A 17 11.53 -10.01 3.29
C ALA A 17 10.15 -9.36 3.05
N PRO A 18 9.99 -8.29 2.24
CA PRO A 18 8.67 -7.71 2.01
C PRO A 18 7.69 -8.63 1.28
N ASP A 19 8.19 -9.46 0.34
CA ASP A 19 7.34 -10.39 -0.41
C ASP A 19 6.93 -11.58 0.46
N VAL A 20 7.84 -12.14 1.25
CA VAL A 20 7.56 -13.24 2.19
C VAL A 20 6.57 -12.78 3.27
N ALA A 21 6.80 -11.59 3.86
CA ALA A 21 5.90 -11.04 4.86
C ALA A 21 4.47 -10.83 4.30
N ARG A 22 4.33 -10.30 3.06
CA ARG A 22 3.01 -10.18 2.41
C ARG A 22 2.33 -11.53 2.21
N GLY A 23 3.07 -12.57 1.87
CA GLY A 23 2.52 -13.91 1.67
C GLY A 23 1.93 -14.52 2.95
N PHE A 24 2.65 -14.44 4.06
CA PHE A 24 2.15 -14.89 5.36
C PHE A 24 1.00 -14.01 5.87
N MET A 25 1.11 -12.70 5.70
CA MET A 25 0.06 -11.79 6.09
C MET A 25 -1.27 -12.10 5.38
N LEU A 26 -1.26 -12.51 4.12
CA LEU A 26 -2.48 -12.89 3.40
C LEU A 26 -3.13 -14.16 3.97
N LEU A 27 -2.37 -15.04 4.63
CA LEU A 27 -2.96 -16.11 5.46
C LEU A 27 -3.66 -15.52 6.70
N LEU A 28 -2.99 -14.60 7.41
CA LEU A 28 -3.61 -13.95 8.57
C LEU A 28 -4.88 -13.18 8.20
N ILE A 29 -4.89 -12.51 7.04
CA ILE A 29 -6.07 -11.83 6.50
C ILE A 29 -7.20 -12.82 6.17
N ALA A 30 -6.89 -13.97 5.57
CA ALA A 30 -7.90 -15.00 5.29
C ALA A 30 -8.58 -15.47 6.58
N VAL A 31 -7.77 -15.73 7.62
CA VAL A 31 -8.25 -16.14 8.95
C VAL A 31 -9.05 -15.02 9.63
N ALA A 32 -8.63 -13.77 9.51
CA ALA A 32 -9.34 -12.62 10.09
C ALA A 32 -10.66 -12.31 9.37
N ASN A 33 -10.75 -12.56 8.06
CA ASN A 33 -11.92 -12.22 7.25
C ASN A 33 -12.97 -13.33 7.20
N VAL A 34 -12.61 -14.60 7.40
CA VAL A 34 -13.56 -15.72 7.27
C VAL A 34 -14.79 -15.59 8.17
N PRO A 35 -14.73 -15.03 9.40
CA PRO A 35 -15.95 -14.84 10.22
C PRO A 35 -16.99 -13.91 9.58
N SER A 36 -16.55 -12.97 8.72
CA SER A 36 -17.47 -12.07 8.00
C SER A 36 -18.32 -12.81 6.95
N TRP A 37 -17.87 -13.97 6.51
CA TRP A 37 -18.56 -14.84 5.55
C TRP A 37 -19.34 -15.95 6.24
N ASN A 38 -18.83 -16.44 7.39
CA ASN A 38 -19.37 -17.53 8.19
C ASN A 38 -20.40 -16.99 9.19
N LYS A 39 -21.54 -16.49 8.69
CA LYS A 39 -22.64 -15.94 9.53
C LYS A 39 -23.83 -16.89 9.50
N MET A 40 -24.44 -17.10 10.67
CA MET A 40 -25.69 -17.87 10.74
C MET A 40 -26.81 -17.20 9.95
N PRO A 41 -27.69 -18.03 9.33
CA PRO A 41 -28.97 -17.55 8.82
C PRO A 41 -29.76 -16.89 9.96
N ASN A 42 -30.48 -15.80 9.63
CA ASN A 42 -31.37 -15.08 10.57
C ASN A 42 -30.70 -14.35 11.74
N GLY A 43 -29.36 -14.13 11.68
CA GLY A 43 -28.67 -13.34 12.71
C GLY A 43 -28.63 -13.99 14.10
N ALA A 44 -29.01 -15.27 14.22
CA ALA A 44 -28.90 -16.01 15.49
C ALA A 44 -27.42 -16.13 15.89
N GLU A 45 -27.11 -15.95 17.14
CA GLU A 45 -25.79 -16.26 17.66
C GLU A 45 -25.64 -17.80 17.76
N PRO A 46 -24.59 -18.36 17.16
CA PRO A 46 -24.36 -19.79 17.25
C PRO A 46 -23.97 -20.19 18.68
N PRO A 47 -24.34 -21.40 19.11
CA PRO A 47 -23.78 -21.94 20.34
C PRO A 47 -22.24 -22.05 20.14
N VAL A 48 -21.51 -21.36 21.00
CA VAL A 48 -20.04 -21.39 20.98
C VAL A 48 -19.56 -22.68 21.62
N SER A 49 -18.99 -23.58 20.83
CA SER A 49 -18.31 -24.76 21.38
C SER A 49 -17.06 -24.31 22.16
N SER A 50 -16.60 -25.13 23.11
CA SER A 50 -15.35 -24.86 23.83
C SER A 50 -14.14 -24.75 22.86
N VAL A 51 -14.14 -25.53 21.77
CA VAL A 51 -13.11 -25.47 20.73
C VAL A 51 -13.17 -24.14 19.99
N ASP A 52 -14.35 -23.65 19.64
CA ASP A 52 -14.52 -22.36 18.96
C ASP A 52 -14.10 -21.20 19.88
N GLY A 53 -14.48 -21.24 21.16
CA GLY A 53 -14.09 -20.24 22.16
C GLY A 53 -12.56 -20.14 22.29
N TRP A 54 -11.89 -21.27 22.48
CA TRP A 54 -10.43 -21.31 22.57
C TRP A 54 -9.75 -20.92 21.25
N TRP A 55 -10.33 -21.29 20.11
CA TRP A 55 -9.84 -20.81 18.83
C TRP A 55 -9.95 -19.27 18.70
N MET A 56 -11.11 -18.71 19.04
CA MET A 56 -11.30 -17.24 19.02
C MET A 56 -10.34 -16.55 19.98
N PHE A 57 -10.11 -17.11 21.18
CA PHE A 57 -9.07 -16.62 22.11
C PHE A 57 -7.70 -16.54 21.46
N VAL A 58 -7.20 -17.65 20.90
CA VAL A 58 -5.89 -17.69 20.24
C VAL A 58 -5.83 -16.74 19.04
N ARG A 59 -6.87 -16.72 18.20
CA ARG A 59 -6.96 -15.83 17.04
C ARG A 59 -6.86 -14.35 17.45
N THR A 60 -7.56 -13.96 18.52
CA THR A 60 -7.52 -12.58 19.01
C THR A 60 -6.15 -12.21 19.55
N LEU A 61 -5.42 -13.14 20.19
CA LEU A 61 -4.05 -12.88 20.66
C LEU A 61 -3.02 -12.74 19.55
N VAL A 62 -3.21 -13.41 18.40
CA VAL A 62 -2.14 -13.59 17.41
C VAL A 62 -2.47 -12.97 16.04
N VAL A 63 -3.75 -12.91 15.66
CA VAL A 63 -4.20 -12.53 14.31
C VAL A 63 -4.99 -11.24 14.28
N ASP A 64 -6.08 -11.18 15.08
CA ASP A 64 -7.04 -10.07 15.03
C ASP A 64 -6.35 -8.74 15.37
N HIS A 65 -6.75 -7.67 14.70
CA HIS A 65 -6.21 -6.31 14.85
C HIS A 65 -4.70 -6.16 14.58
N ARG A 66 -4.02 -7.22 14.06
CA ARG A 66 -2.61 -7.21 13.66
C ARG A 66 -2.43 -7.34 12.14
N ALA A 67 -3.34 -8.07 11.50
CA ALA A 67 -3.21 -8.37 10.08
C ALA A 67 -3.30 -7.11 9.19
N TYR A 68 -4.28 -6.22 9.43
CA TYR A 68 -4.45 -5.03 8.61
C TYR A 68 -3.38 -3.95 8.85
N PRO A 69 -2.87 -3.68 10.10
CA PRO A 69 -1.75 -2.75 10.26
C PRO A 69 -0.45 -3.30 9.66
N LEU A 70 -0.21 -4.62 9.76
CA LEU A 70 0.93 -5.27 9.10
C LEU A 70 0.87 -5.05 7.59
N PHE A 71 -0.31 -5.20 6.99
CA PHE A 71 -0.48 -4.93 5.56
C PHE A 71 -0.27 -3.45 5.22
N ALA A 72 -0.79 -2.55 6.04
CA ALA A 72 -0.59 -1.12 5.88
C ALA A 72 0.90 -0.72 5.94
N MET A 73 1.68 -1.32 6.85
CA MET A 73 3.13 -1.12 6.89
C MET A 73 3.80 -1.61 5.61
N LEU A 74 3.48 -2.81 5.14
CA LEU A 74 4.04 -3.36 3.90
C LEU A 74 3.59 -2.57 2.65
N PHE A 75 2.39 -1.98 2.69
CA PHE A 75 1.91 -1.07 1.67
C PHE A 75 2.70 0.24 1.66
N GLY A 76 2.86 0.90 2.81
CA GLY A 76 3.67 2.11 2.97
C GLY A 76 5.13 1.91 2.53
N PHE A 77 5.74 0.79 2.93
CA PHE A 77 7.07 0.37 2.46
C PHE A 77 7.12 0.25 0.93
N GLY A 78 6.12 -0.41 0.33
CA GLY A 78 6.02 -0.58 -1.12
C GLY A 78 5.84 0.75 -1.86
N LEU A 79 5.01 1.66 -1.34
CA LEU A 79 4.82 2.99 -1.92
C LEU A 79 6.13 3.79 -1.89
N MET A 80 6.81 3.85 -0.75
CA MET A 80 8.05 4.60 -0.61
C MET A 80 9.17 4.02 -1.47
N THR A 81 9.30 2.69 -1.53
CA THR A 81 10.25 2.02 -2.43
C THR A 81 9.97 2.38 -3.90
N MET A 82 8.70 2.43 -4.31
CA MET A 82 8.30 2.84 -5.66
C MET A 82 8.64 4.31 -5.92
N ILE A 83 8.37 5.20 -4.97
CA ILE A 83 8.71 6.63 -5.02
C ILE A 83 10.22 6.80 -5.18
N ASN A 84 11.02 6.19 -4.30
CA ASN A 84 12.47 6.30 -4.33
C ASN A 84 13.06 5.85 -5.68
N ARG A 85 12.58 4.72 -6.21
CA ARG A 85 13.00 4.24 -7.54
C ARG A 85 12.57 5.17 -8.66
N ARG A 86 11.35 5.70 -8.62
CA ARG A 86 10.85 6.63 -9.65
C ARG A 86 11.60 7.94 -9.63
N ILE A 87 11.91 8.49 -8.46
CA ILE A 87 12.73 9.71 -8.33
C ILE A 87 14.13 9.46 -8.85
N ALA A 88 14.79 8.37 -8.45
CA ALA A 88 16.14 8.06 -8.90
C ALA A 88 16.24 7.92 -10.44
N SER A 89 15.37 7.08 -11.03
CA SER A 89 15.36 6.88 -12.49
C SER A 89 14.90 8.12 -13.25
N GLY A 90 13.90 8.85 -12.74
CA GLY A 90 13.39 10.07 -13.35
C GLY A 90 14.44 11.18 -13.35
N THR A 91 15.16 11.37 -12.24
CA THR A 91 16.25 12.36 -12.16
C THR A 91 17.30 12.09 -13.24
N GLN A 92 17.73 10.85 -13.41
CA GLN A 92 18.67 10.48 -14.47
C GLN A 92 18.11 10.76 -15.88
N THR A 93 16.82 10.46 -16.11
CA THR A 93 16.16 10.74 -17.38
C THR A 93 16.11 12.24 -17.68
N TYR A 94 15.80 13.08 -16.70
CA TYR A 94 15.78 14.53 -16.86
C TYR A 94 17.18 15.11 -17.07
N LEU A 95 18.20 14.63 -16.35
CA LEU A 95 19.59 15.02 -16.55
C LEU A 95 20.09 14.66 -17.95
N ALA A 96 19.75 13.46 -18.44
CA ALA A 96 20.13 13.03 -19.78
C ALA A 96 19.43 13.83 -20.91
N SER A 97 18.35 14.54 -20.60
CA SER A 97 17.63 15.40 -21.56
C SER A 97 18.16 16.83 -21.64
N LEU A 98 19.14 17.19 -20.81
CA LEU A 98 19.75 18.53 -20.82
C LEU A 98 20.67 18.74 -22.05
N PRO A 99 20.75 19.96 -22.55
CA PRO A 99 21.71 20.30 -23.61
C PRO A 99 23.14 19.98 -23.18
N GLY A 100 23.90 19.33 -24.06
CA GLY A 100 25.29 18.93 -23.81
C GLY A 100 25.46 17.70 -22.90
N ALA A 101 24.39 17.08 -22.43
CA ALA A 101 24.47 15.85 -21.63
C ALA A 101 25.04 14.67 -22.44
N ALA A 102 24.70 14.58 -23.73
CA ALA A 102 25.20 13.54 -24.62
C ALA A 102 26.71 13.69 -24.88
N GLU A 103 27.25 14.90 -24.78
CA GLU A 103 28.69 15.25 -24.94
C GLU A 103 29.48 15.14 -23.62
N GLY A 104 28.84 14.62 -22.56
CA GLY A 104 29.49 14.40 -21.27
C GLY A 104 29.57 15.64 -20.36
N ARG A 105 28.79 16.71 -20.65
CA ARG A 105 28.74 17.89 -19.79
C ARG A 105 28.17 17.52 -18.42
N GLU A 106 28.88 17.87 -17.35
CA GLU A 106 28.35 17.71 -16.00
C GLU A 106 27.17 18.68 -15.73
N PRO A 107 26.09 18.22 -15.11
CA PRO A 107 24.96 19.06 -14.81
C PRO A 107 25.32 20.09 -13.73
N MET A 108 24.85 21.31 -13.89
CA MET A 108 25.00 22.35 -12.86
C MET A 108 24.10 22.05 -11.65
N PRO A 109 24.43 22.55 -10.44
CA PRO A 109 23.66 22.26 -9.21
C PRO A 109 22.16 22.59 -9.34
N HIS A 110 21.80 23.70 -10.01
CA HIS A 110 20.39 24.09 -10.22
C HIS A 110 19.67 23.16 -11.22
N GLU A 111 20.37 22.64 -12.24
CA GLU A 111 19.84 21.66 -13.17
C GLU A 111 19.59 20.31 -12.47
N ALA A 112 20.51 19.89 -11.60
CA ALA A 112 20.36 18.69 -10.78
C ALA A 112 19.17 18.82 -9.80
N ALA A 113 19.00 19.99 -9.17
CA ALA A 113 17.87 20.28 -8.31
C ALA A 113 16.54 20.27 -9.08
N TRP A 114 16.51 20.89 -10.26
CA TRP A 114 15.35 20.89 -11.15
C TRP A 114 14.99 19.48 -11.59
N ALA A 115 15.95 18.69 -12.06
CA ALA A 115 15.71 17.31 -12.50
C ALA A 115 15.11 16.45 -11.37
N ARG A 116 15.62 16.61 -10.15
CA ARG A 116 15.11 15.94 -8.97
C ARG A 116 13.69 16.38 -8.61
N GLU A 117 13.39 17.69 -8.69
CA GLU A 117 12.04 18.20 -8.42
C GLU A 117 11.03 17.67 -9.46
N MET A 118 11.38 17.66 -10.76
CA MET A 118 10.52 17.11 -11.81
C MET A 118 10.25 15.62 -11.58
N ALA A 119 11.27 14.85 -11.25
CA ALA A 119 11.13 13.43 -10.91
C ALA A 119 10.26 13.22 -9.65
N THR A 120 10.36 14.11 -8.66
CA THR A 120 9.52 14.07 -7.44
C THR A 120 8.06 14.34 -7.76
N ILE A 121 7.78 15.34 -8.61
CA ILE A 121 6.43 15.63 -9.09
C ILE A 121 5.83 14.44 -9.87
N ASP A 122 6.63 13.78 -10.71
CA ASP A 122 6.18 12.59 -11.45
C ASP A 122 5.93 11.40 -10.54
N ALA A 123 6.75 11.19 -9.51
CA ALA A 123 6.54 10.17 -8.50
C ALA A 123 5.25 10.42 -7.71
N TYR A 124 5.01 11.65 -7.26
CA TYR A 124 3.77 12.07 -6.62
C TYR A 124 2.54 11.78 -7.49
N ARG A 125 2.59 12.20 -8.77
CA ARG A 125 1.48 11.98 -9.72
C ARG A 125 1.22 10.49 -9.95
N LEU A 126 2.26 9.67 -10.05
CA LEU A 126 2.16 8.22 -10.20
C LEU A 126 1.46 7.58 -8.99
N VAL A 127 1.89 7.92 -7.76
CA VAL A 127 1.30 7.39 -6.52
C VAL A 127 -0.17 7.77 -6.43
N ARG A 128 -0.51 9.04 -6.67
CA ARG A 128 -1.88 9.55 -6.60
C ARG A 128 -2.79 8.87 -7.64
N ARG A 129 -2.30 8.70 -8.87
CA ARG A 129 -3.01 7.99 -9.94
C ARG A 129 -3.24 6.52 -9.59
N ARG A 130 -2.22 5.84 -9.03
CA ARG A 130 -2.33 4.48 -8.53
C ARG A 130 -3.36 4.39 -7.38
N GLY A 131 -3.35 5.34 -6.47
CA GLY A 131 -4.30 5.41 -5.37
C GLY A 131 -5.75 5.53 -5.85
N TRP A 132 -6.03 6.37 -6.84
CA TRP A 132 -7.37 6.49 -7.44
C TRP A 132 -7.85 5.19 -8.08
N TRP A 133 -6.98 4.47 -8.81
CA TRP A 133 -7.35 3.18 -9.37
C TRP A 133 -7.57 2.11 -8.30
N MET A 134 -6.79 2.14 -7.23
CA MET A 134 -7.00 1.24 -6.08
C MET A 134 -8.31 1.57 -5.37
N LEU A 135 -8.66 2.84 -5.21
CA LEU A 135 -9.93 3.27 -4.63
C LEU A 135 -11.12 2.77 -5.48
N LEU A 136 -11.03 2.87 -6.81
CA LEU A 136 -12.06 2.35 -7.72
C LEU A 136 -12.18 0.82 -7.63
N ILE A 137 -11.07 0.09 -7.62
CA ILE A 137 -11.08 -1.37 -7.47
C ILE A 137 -11.66 -1.76 -6.11
N GLY A 138 -11.28 -1.03 -5.04
CA GLY A 138 -11.81 -1.22 -3.71
C GLY A 138 -13.31 -0.91 -3.62
N PHE A 139 -13.80 0.08 -4.33
CA PHE A 139 -15.24 0.34 -4.43
C PHE A 139 -15.98 -0.85 -5.06
N VAL A 140 -15.52 -1.34 -6.21
CA VAL A 140 -16.13 -2.51 -6.87
C VAL A 140 -16.09 -3.74 -5.98
N HIS A 141 -14.97 -3.98 -5.29
CA HIS A 141 -14.83 -5.07 -4.32
C HIS A 141 -15.75 -4.87 -3.11
N GLY A 142 -15.90 -3.62 -2.65
CA GLY A 142 -16.75 -3.23 -1.53
C GLY A 142 -18.24 -3.49 -1.74
N LEU A 143 -18.69 -3.56 -3.00
CA LEU A 143 -20.08 -3.96 -3.33
C LEU A 143 -20.36 -5.42 -2.91
N VAL A 144 -19.32 -6.24 -2.83
CA VAL A 144 -19.40 -7.66 -2.42
C VAL A 144 -18.97 -7.83 -0.96
N PHE A 145 -17.92 -7.12 -0.55
CA PHE A 145 -17.32 -7.19 0.78
C PHE A 145 -17.05 -5.78 1.32
N PRO A 146 -17.96 -5.21 2.12
CA PRO A 146 -17.82 -3.83 2.65
C PRO A 146 -16.56 -3.61 3.48
N GLY A 147 -15.98 -4.67 4.05
CA GLY A 147 -14.69 -4.64 4.79
C GLY A 147 -13.45 -4.53 3.88
N ASP A 148 -13.58 -4.02 2.65
CA ASP A 148 -12.46 -3.85 1.73
C ASP A 148 -11.38 -2.92 2.28
N ILE A 149 -10.12 -3.38 2.16
CA ILE A 149 -8.94 -2.59 2.57
C ILE A 149 -8.18 -1.98 1.37
N ILE A 150 -8.43 -2.44 0.13
CA ILE A 150 -7.76 -1.91 -1.08
C ILE A 150 -8.17 -0.45 -1.27
N GLY A 151 -9.45 -0.14 -1.10
CA GLY A 151 -9.97 1.23 -1.16
C GLY A 151 -9.34 2.14 -0.11
N ALA A 152 -9.22 1.66 1.13
CA ALA A 152 -8.58 2.42 2.21
C ALA A 152 -7.11 2.73 1.90
N TYR A 153 -6.35 1.76 1.41
CA TYR A 153 -4.96 2.00 0.97
C TYR A 153 -4.88 2.91 -0.25
N GLY A 154 -5.85 2.81 -1.16
CA GLY A 154 -5.98 3.73 -2.29
C GLY A 154 -6.16 5.17 -1.81
N LEU A 155 -7.06 5.41 -0.85
CA LEU A 155 -7.31 6.72 -0.28
C LEU A 155 -6.09 7.25 0.48
N VAL A 156 -5.43 6.44 1.30
CA VAL A 156 -4.17 6.79 1.98
C VAL A 156 -3.08 7.17 0.97
N ALA A 157 -2.94 6.41 -0.12
CA ALA A 157 -1.98 6.75 -1.18
C ALA A 157 -2.30 8.10 -1.85
N VAL A 158 -3.59 8.42 -2.08
CA VAL A 158 -4.00 9.71 -2.65
C VAL A 158 -3.69 10.86 -1.70
N LEU A 159 -4.05 10.72 -0.41
CA LEU A 159 -3.90 11.77 0.59
C LEU A 159 -2.44 12.03 0.94
N LEU A 160 -1.64 10.99 1.13
CA LEU A 160 -0.25 11.10 1.58
C LEU A 160 0.76 11.21 0.43
N ALA A 161 0.34 11.10 -0.85
CA ALA A 161 1.24 11.06 -2.00
C ALA A 161 2.29 12.18 -2.01
N ASN A 162 1.88 13.41 -1.73
CA ASN A 162 2.76 14.58 -1.74
C ASN A 162 3.75 14.56 -0.57
N LEU A 163 3.27 14.25 0.64
CA LEU A 163 4.11 14.17 1.84
C LEU A 163 5.15 13.06 1.71
N LEU A 164 4.76 11.90 1.15
CA LEU A 164 5.66 10.78 0.89
C LEU A 164 6.71 11.12 -0.17
N ALA A 165 6.29 11.70 -1.31
CA ALA A 165 7.21 12.04 -2.40
C ALA A 165 8.25 13.09 -1.99
N ARG A 166 7.85 14.07 -1.18
CA ARG A 166 8.72 15.10 -0.61
C ARG A 166 9.45 14.69 0.66
N LYS A 167 9.21 13.46 1.16
CA LYS A 167 9.78 12.94 2.42
C LYS A 167 9.55 13.88 3.62
N ASN A 168 8.38 14.53 3.66
CA ASN A 168 8.02 15.39 4.80
C ASN A 168 7.58 14.52 5.98
N TYR A 169 8.57 13.92 6.67
CA TYR A 169 8.32 13.01 7.78
C TYR A 169 7.71 13.71 8.99
N SER A 170 8.02 14.99 9.23
CA SER A 170 7.40 15.75 10.32
C SER A 170 5.88 15.81 10.16
N ALA A 171 5.39 16.18 8.96
CA ALA A 171 3.97 16.19 8.68
C ALA A 171 3.34 14.78 8.69
N LEU A 172 4.07 13.77 8.21
CA LEU A 172 3.61 12.37 8.25
C LEU A 172 3.46 11.86 9.68
N TYR A 173 4.43 12.12 10.56
CA TYR A 173 4.36 11.74 11.98
C TYR A 173 3.26 12.51 12.72
N LEU A 174 3.11 13.81 12.46
CA LEU A 174 2.02 14.59 13.02
C LEU A 174 0.65 14.04 12.60
N THR A 175 0.47 13.76 11.31
CA THR A 175 -0.78 13.16 10.80
C THR A 175 -1.04 11.79 11.42
N GLY A 176 -0.03 10.92 11.48
CA GLY A 176 -0.14 9.61 12.12
C GLY A 176 -0.44 9.70 13.60
N GLY A 177 0.20 10.65 14.31
CA GLY A 177 -0.03 10.90 15.73
C GLY A 177 -1.46 11.39 16.02
N ILE A 178 -1.94 12.38 15.27
CA ILE A 178 -3.33 12.89 15.40
C ILE A 178 -4.33 11.75 15.18
N ILE A 179 -4.15 10.95 14.13
CA ILE A 179 -5.03 9.81 13.85
C ILE A 179 -4.94 8.77 14.96
N SER A 180 -3.76 8.49 15.52
CA SER A 180 -3.61 7.55 16.63
C SER A 180 -4.35 8.02 17.90
N VAL A 181 -4.28 9.32 18.22
CA VAL A 181 -5.01 9.90 19.37
C VAL A 181 -6.51 9.87 19.13
N LEU A 182 -6.98 10.23 17.91
CA LEU A 182 -8.39 10.17 17.54
C LEU A 182 -8.91 8.73 17.62
N ALA A 183 -8.15 7.75 17.10
CA ALA A 183 -8.49 6.35 17.17
C ALA A 183 -8.63 5.87 18.61
N LEU A 184 -7.65 6.15 19.47
CA LEU A 184 -7.69 5.76 20.89
C LEU A 184 -8.89 6.37 21.60
N ALA A 185 -9.15 7.67 21.39
CA ALA A 185 -10.31 8.35 21.99
C ALA A 185 -11.63 7.71 21.54
N THR A 186 -11.76 7.39 20.24
CA THR A 186 -12.95 6.74 19.69
C THR A 186 -13.12 5.32 20.24
N TYR A 187 -12.05 4.53 20.38
CA TYR A 187 -12.10 3.18 20.92
C TYR A 187 -12.50 3.19 22.40
N LEU A 188 -11.97 4.12 23.19
CA LEU A 188 -12.35 4.28 24.60
C LEU A 188 -13.83 4.69 24.73
N ALA A 189 -14.29 5.63 23.90
CA ALA A 189 -15.68 6.06 23.88
C ALA A 189 -16.62 4.93 23.45
N SER A 190 -16.26 4.13 22.45
CA SER A 190 -17.09 3.01 21.97
C SER A 190 -17.24 1.91 23.03
N GLY A 191 -16.20 1.62 23.81
CA GLY A 191 -16.26 0.65 24.92
C GLY A 191 -17.27 1.04 26.01
N THR A 192 -17.43 2.34 26.26
CA THR A 192 -18.43 2.84 27.22
C THR A 192 -19.85 2.85 26.66
N LEU A 193 -20.02 2.88 25.33
CA LEU A 193 -21.31 2.93 24.65
C LEU A 193 -21.83 1.54 24.22
N SER A 194 -20.98 0.51 24.21
CA SER A 194 -21.30 -0.84 23.72
C SER A 194 -22.27 -1.65 24.59
N GLY A 195 -22.96 -1.02 25.51
CA GLY A 195 -24.08 -1.63 26.25
C GLY A 195 -25.39 -1.77 25.46
N GLY A 196 -25.42 -1.46 24.16
CA GLY A 196 -26.68 -1.47 23.41
C GLY A 196 -26.53 -1.64 21.91
N SER A 197 -27.14 -2.71 21.42
CA SER A 197 -27.65 -2.97 20.07
C SER A 197 -26.66 -3.07 18.91
N THR A 198 -26.36 -4.32 18.57
CA THR A 198 -26.12 -4.74 17.19
C THR A 198 -27.40 -4.50 16.38
N LEU A 199 -27.34 -3.65 15.36
CA LEU A 199 -28.39 -3.58 14.33
C LEU A 199 -28.32 -4.88 13.50
N THR A 200 -28.98 -5.91 13.96
CA THR A 200 -29.23 -7.14 13.21
C THR A 200 -30.42 -6.88 12.29
N ALA A 201 -30.14 -6.74 11.01
CA ALA A 201 -31.18 -6.88 9.99
C ALA A 201 -31.61 -8.35 9.94
N SER A 202 -32.59 -8.72 10.74
CA SER A 202 -33.25 -10.03 10.73
C SER A 202 -34.39 -10.01 9.72
N GLY A 203 -34.27 -10.83 8.67
CA GLY A 203 -35.34 -11.09 7.72
C GLY A 203 -34.94 -12.24 6.80
N GLU A 204 -35.78 -13.27 6.73
CA GLU A 204 -35.74 -14.22 5.60
C GLU A 204 -35.99 -13.43 4.32
N GLN A 205 -34.93 -13.21 3.53
CA GLN A 205 -35.06 -12.47 2.30
C GLN A 205 -35.17 -13.49 1.16
N SER A 206 -36.36 -13.60 0.59
CA SER A 206 -36.55 -14.17 -0.72
C SER A 206 -35.66 -13.40 -1.73
N VAL A 207 -34.91 -14.14 -2.56
CA VAL A 207 -34.02 -13.52 -3.56
C VAL A 207 -34.86 -12.91 -4.66
N SER A 208 -35.25 -11.64 -4.52
CA SER A 208 -35.87 -10.85 -5.57
C SER A 208 -34.83 -9.87 -6.14
N LEU A 209 -35.03 -9.40 -7.36
CA LEU A 209 -34.18 -8.38 -7.98
C LEU A 209 -34.10 -7.11 -7.11
N THR A 210 -35.19 -6.71 -6.50
CA THR A 210 -35.27 -5.56 -5.59
C THR A 210 -34.35 -5.77 -4.37
N VAL A 211 -34.38 -6.96 -3.76
CA VAL A 211 -33.50 -7.32 -2.63
C VAL A 211 -32.04 -7.31 -3.04
N ALA A 212 -31.70 -7.84 -4.22
CA ALA A 212 -30.34 -7.81 -4.74
C ALA A 212 -29.83 -6.38 -5.00
N LEU A 213 -30.66 -5.51 -5.56
CA LEU A 213 -30.33 -4.07 -5.77
C LEU A 213 -30.17 -3.34 -4.44
N LEU A 214 -31.07 -3.54 -3.47
CA LEU A 214 -30.96 -2.95 -2.14
C LEU A 214 -29.69 -3.42 -1.42
N TRP A 215 -29.32 -4.70 -1.58
CA TRP A 215 -28.09 -5.23 -1.02
C TRP A 215 -26.84 -4.54 -1.57
N VAL A 216 -26.78 -4.31 -2.91
CA VAL A 216 -25.65 -3.61 -3.54
C VAL A 216 -25.57 -2.16 -3.04
N VAL A 217 -26.70 -1.44 -2.96
CA VAL A 217 -26.74 -0.07 -2.46
C VAL A 217 -26.33 0.00 -0.98
N THR A 218 -26.83 -0.93 -0.16
CA THR A 218 -26.48 -1.01 1.26
C THR A 218 -24.98 -1.28 1.43
N ASN A 219 -24.41 -2.22 0.66
CA ASN A 219 -22.97 -2.49 0.69
C ASN A 219 -22.14 -1.30 0.22
N ALA A 220 -22.57 -0.55 -0.79
CA ALA A 220 -21.90 0.65 -1.25
C ALA A 220 -21.86 1.74 -0.15
N LEU A 221 -22.98 1.97 0.53
CA LEU A 221 -23.05 2.92 1.64
C LEU A 221 -22.22 2.44 2.84
N GLN A 222 -22.33 1.18 3.20
CA GLN A 222 -21.55 0.59 4.28
C GLN A 222 -20.05 0.66 3.95
N TRP A 223 -19.64 0.35 2.71
CA TRP A 223 -18.25 0.49 2.28
C TRP A 223 -17.74 1.93 2.43
N ALA A 224 -18.54 2.94 2.05
CA ALA A 224 -18.14 4.33 2.18
C ALA A 224 -17.91 4.73 3.66
N VAL A 225 -18.78 4.28 4.56
CA VAL A 225 -18.63 4.49 6.02
C VAL A 225 -17.39 3.76 6.53
N VAL A 226 -17.26 2.48 6.22
CA VAL A 226 -16.11 1.63 6.64
C VAL A 226 -14.80 2.20 6.11
N LEU A 227 -14.77 2.72 4.87
CA LEU A 227 -13.59 3.39 4.29
C LEU A 227 -13.12 4.57 5.15
N VAL A 228 -14.04 5.44 5.57
CA VAL A 228 -13.72 6.59 6.42
C VAL A 228 -13.21 6.11 7.79
N VAL A 229 -13.92 5.16 8.39
CA VAL A 229 -13.53 4.55 9.69
C VAL A 229 -12.14 3.93 9.61
N GLN A 230 -11.86 3.15 8.57
CA GLN A 230 -10.55 2.52 8.38
C GLN A 230 -9.43 3.54 8.25
N VAL A 231 -9.62 4.64 7.54
CA VAL A 231 -8.59 5.66 7.33
C VAL A 231 -8.38 6.52 8.57
N LEU A 232 -9.45 6.87 9.31
CA LEU A 232 -9.38 7.78 10.45
C LEU A 232 -9.17 7.07 11.79
N ILE A 233 -9.57 5.80 11.92
CA ILE A 233 -9.66 5.13 13.23
C ILE A 233 -8.83 3.84 13.27
N ALA A 234 -8.81 3.04 12.20
CA ALA A 234 -8.19 1.71 12.23
C ALA A 234 -6.63 1.69 12.16
N LEU A 235 -5.93 2.74 12.55
CA LEU A 235 -4.45 2.85 12.59
C LEU A 235 -3.74 2.52 11.27
N ILE A 236 -4.45 2.53 10.13
CA ILE A 236 -3.87 2.25 8.81
C ILE A 236 -2.86 3.33 8.43
N VAL A 237 -3.16 4.61 8.71
CA VAL A 237 -2.27 5.73 8.38
C VAL A 237 -0.96 5.68 9.18
N PRO A 238 -0.97 5.60 10.52
CA PRO A 238 0.27 5.48 11.28
C PRO A 238 1.07 4.23 10.90
N ALA A 239 0.43 3.10 10.65
CA ALA A 239 1.10 1.89 10.16
C ALA A 239 1.75 2.11 8.79
N ALA A 240 1.06 2.75 7.84
CA ALA A 240 1.63 3.07 6.52
C ALA A 240 2.81 4.05 6.62
N VAL A 241 2.77 5.03 7.54
CA VAL A 241 3.88 5.96 7.80
C VAL A 241 5.09 5.22 8.37
N ILE A 242 4.90 4.30 9.33
CA ILE A 242 5.97 3.42 9.83
C ILE A 242 6.57 2.64 8.67
N GLY A 243 5.75 2.01 7.85
CA GLY A 243 6.21 1.25 6.68
C GLY A 243 6.99 2.11 5.67
N ALA A 244 6.52 3.31 5.38
CA ALA A 244 7.22 4.24 4.50
C ALA A 244 8.59 4.63 5.07
N ARG A 245 8.70 4.84 6.38
CA ARG A 245 9.99 5.13 7.04
C ARG A 245 10.95 3.96 6.98
N LEU A 246 10.44 2.72 7.13
CA LEU A 246 11.24 1.50 7.01
C LEU A 246 11.88 1.35 5.61
N ALA A 247 11.28 1.90 4.57
CA ALA A 247 11.83 1.86 3.20
C ALA A 247 13.09 2.74 3.02
N ASP A 248 13.35 3.67 3.92
CA ASP A 248 14.57 4.48 3.95
C ASP A 248 15.63 3.88 4.91
N THR A 249 15.38 2.70 5.46
CA THR A 249 16.31 1.93 6.29
C THR A 249 16.67 0.61 5.62
N ASP A 250 17.67 -0.08 6.13
CA ASP A 250 18.06 -1.41 5.67
C ASP A 250 17.43 -2.56 6.49
N LEU A 251 16.54 -2.27 7.44
CA LEU A 251 15.91 -3.23 8.34
C LEU A 251 15.19 -4.39 7.61
N LEU A 252 14.47 -4.08 6.53
CA LEU A 252 13.76 -5.09 5.73
C LEU A 252 14.57 -5.58 4.52
N THR A 253 15.65 -4.87 4.15
CA THR A 253 16.51 -5.27 3.02
C THR A 253 17.67 -6.13 3.48
N HIS A 254 18.19 -5.89 4.69
CA HIS A 254 19.29 -6.61 5.32
C HIS A 254 18.99 -6.97 6.78
N PRO A 255 17.92 -7.78 7.04
CA PRO A 255 17.49 -8.10 8.40
C PRO A 255 18.56 -8.83 9.22
N GLU A 256 19.49 -9.51 8.55
CA GLU A 256 20.63 -10.20 9.18
C GLU A 256 21.58 -9.25 9.93
N ARG A 257 21.64 -7.98 9.53
CA ARG A 257 22.47 -6.96 10.21
C ARG A 257 21.85 -6.45 11.51
N HIS A 258 20.52 -6.60 11.63
CA HIS A 258 19.72 -6.04 12.72
C HIS A 258 19.05 -7.11 13.58
N HIS A 259 19.65 -8.31 13.64
CA HIS A 259 19.06 -9.49 14.26
C HIS A 259 18.56 -9.27 15.69
N ARG A 260 19.39 -8.64 16.57
CA ARG A 260 19.01 -8.37 17.96
C ARG A 260 17.80 -7.40 18.06
N LEU A 261 17.82 -6.31 17.30
CA LEU A 261 16.73 -5.34 17.27
C LEU A 261 15.43 -5.99 16.78
N LEU A 262 15.50 -6.75 15.68
CA LEU A 262 14.32 -7.39 15.10
C LEU A 262 13.76 -8.50 15.99
N ILE A 263 14.59 -9.24 16.74
CA ILE A 263 14.10 -10.19 17.75
C ILE A 263 13.42 -9.43 18.90
N SER A 264 14.02 -8.35 19.42
CA SER A 264 13.44 -7.58 20.52
C SER A 264 12.11 -6.94 20.13
N VAL A 265 12.03 -6.32 18.94
CA VAL A 265 10.78 -5.77 18.40
C VAL A 265 9.78 -6.89 18.10
N GLY A 266 10.27 -8.02 17.57
CA GLY A 266 9.47 -9.18 17.22
C GLY A 266 8.75 -9.76 18.42
N LEU A 267 9.50 -10.18 19.42
CA LEU A 267 8.98 -10.79 20.64
C LEU A 267 8.25 -9.75 21.50
N GLY A 268 8.86 -8.57 21.72
CA GLY A 268 8.28 -7.52 22.54
C GLY A 268 6.94 -7.01 21.97
N GLY A 269 6.87 -6.80 20.65
CA GLY A 269 5.64 -6.37 19.99
C GLY A 269 4.53 -7.41 20.05
N LEU A 270 4.84 -8.70 19.82
CA LEU A 270 3.84 -9.77 19.94
C LEU A 270 3.36 -9.96 21.37
N VAL A 271 4.28 -9.96 22.36
CA VAL A 271 3.93 -10.07 23.77
C VAL A 271 3.08 -8.90 24.22
N LEU A 272 3.48 -7.65 23.90
CA LEU A 272 2.72 -6.46 24.25
C LEU A 272 1.30 -6.49 23.64
N GLY A 273 1.21 -6.82 22.35
CA GLY A 273 -0.08 -6.94 21.68
C GLY A 273 -0.95 -8.07 22.27
N ALA A 274 -0.34 -9.21 22.62
CA ALA A 274 -1.06 -10.33 23.24
C ALA A 274 -1.54 -9.98 24.66
N LEU A 275 -0.69 -9.38 25.49
CA LEU A 275 -1.07 -8.94 26.84
C LEU A 275 -2.21 -7.93 26.83
N ALA A 276 -2.16 -6.94 25.91
CA ALA A 276 -3.21 -5.95 25.77
C ALA A 276 -4.55 -6.55 25.32
N ALA A 277 -4.53 -7.61 24.52
CA ALA A 277 -5.72 -8.31 24.05
C ALA A 277 -6.20 -9.44 24.99
N PHE A 278 -5.41 -9.80 26.00
CA PHE A 278 -5.60 -11.05 26.77
C PHE A 278 -6.96 -11.10 27.46
N HIS A 279 -7.34 -10.02 28.18
CA HIS A 279 -8.61 -10.00 28.91
C HIS A 279 -9.80 -10.06 27.96
N GLY A 280 -9.83 -9.22 26.91
CA GLY A 280 -10.89 -9.26 25.91
C GLY A 280 -10.96 -10.59 25.16
N ALA A 281 -9.82 -11.24 24.88
CA ALA A 281 -9.78 -12.57 24.29
C ALA A 281 -10.35 -13.63 25.23
N LEU A 282 -10.10 -13.52 26.55
CA LEU A 282 -10.56 -14.49 27.53
C LEU A 282 -12.11 -14.54 27.63
N THR A 283 -12.79 -13.41 27.37
CA THR A 283 -14.26 -13.36 27.33
C THR A 283 -14.87 -14.23 26.24
N LEU A 284 -14.11 -14.54 25.19
CA LEU A 284 -14.56 -15.38 24.06
C LEU A 284 -14.52 -16.88 24.39
N ALA A 285 -13.69 -17.28 25.34
CA ALA A 285 -13.52 -18.68 25.75
C ALA A 285 -14.14 -19.01 27.12
N THR A 286 -14.53 -17.99 27.88
CA THR A 286 -14.99 -18.14 29.27
C THR A 286 -16.19 -17.23 29.54
N THR A 287 -16.71 -17.26 30.77
CA THR A 287 -17.80 -16.41 31.26
C THR A 287 -17.33 -15.07 31.84
N VAL A 288 -16.06 -14.71 31.67
CA VAL A 288 -15.53 -13.42 32.12
C VAL A 288 -16.19 -12.29 31.32
N GLN A 289 -16.57 -11.21 32.04
CA GLN A 289 -17.23 -10.07 31.41
C GLN A 289 -16.20 -9.12 30.75
N LEU A 290 -16.60 -8.53 29.63
CA LEU A 290 -15.82 -7.50 28.93
C LEU A 290 -15.65 -6.25 29.82
N TRP A 291 -14.44 -5.68 29.81
CA TRP A 291 -14.19 -4.35 30.32
C TRP A 291 -14.38 -3.28 29.23
N PRO A 292 -14.77 -2.06 29.59
CA PRO A 292 -15.00 -1.00 28.62
C PRO A 292 -13.78 -0.66 27.75
N TRP A 293 -12.56 -0.92 28.22
CA TRP A 293 -11.31 -0.63 27.50
C TRP A 293 -10.72 -1.82 26.73
N ASP A 294 -11.27 -3.04 26.85
CA ASP A 294 -10.72 -4.23 26.18
C ASP A 294 -10.60 -4.04 24.68
N PHE A 295 -11.63 -3.46 24.06
CA PHE A 295 -11.63 -3.17 22.64
C PHE A 295 -10.53 -2.17 22.29
N ALA A 296 -10.41 -1.07 23.04
CA ALA A 296 -9.38 -0.06 22.84
C ALA A 296 -7.96 -0.63 22.97
N MET A 297 -7.72 -1.46 23.99
CA MET A 297 -6.42 -2.10 24.19
C MET A 297 -6.07 -3.04 23.05
N THR A 298 -7.00 -3.89 22.63
CA THR A 298 -6.80 -4.84 21.54
C THR A 298 -6.50 -4.14 20.22
N GLU A 299 -7.28 -3.12 19.88
CA GLU A 299 -7.13 -2.34 18.65
C GLU A 299 -5.82 -1.54 18.63
N PHE A 300 -5.57 -0.76 19.68
CA PHE A 300 -4.43 0.14 19.71
C PHE A 300 -3.09 -0.60 19.74
N PHE A 301 -2.97 -1.60 20.62
CA PHE A 301 -1.76 -2.42 20.73
C PHE A 301 -1.65 -3.51 19.65
N GLY A 302 -2.68 -3.69 18.85
CA GLY A 302 -2.61 -4.48 17.61
C GLY A 302 -1.51 -4.00 16.66
N LEU A 303 -1.24 -2.68 16.63
CA LEU A 303 -0.13 -2.10 15.87
C LEU A 303 1.25 -2.58 16.37
N ALA A 304 1.44 -2.69 17.69
CA ALA A 304 2.68 -3.26 18.25
C ALA A 304 2.86 -4.74 17.85
N GLY A 305 1.77 -5.52 17.92
CA GLY A 305 1.76 -6.91 17.45
C GLY A 305 2.06 -7.04 15.95
N ALA A 306 1.56 -6.09 15.13
CA ALA A 306 1.86 -6.03 13.71
C ALA A 306 3.34 -5.71 13.43
N CYS A 307 3.97 -4.81 14.20
CA CYS A 307 5.42 -4.57 14.16
C CYS A 307 6.18 -5.84 14.56
N GLY A 308 5.68 -6.57 15.57
CA GLY A 308 6.24 -7.85 15.99
C GLY A 308 6.24 -8.89 14.86
N TRP A 309 5.11 -9.09 14.22
CA TRP A 309 4.99 -9.97 13.06
C TRP A 309 5.94 -9.56 11.92
N LEU A 310 5.98 -8.27 11.57
CA LEU A 310 6.84 -7.78 10.50
C LEU A 310 8.32 -8.07 10.79
N ALA A 311 8.77 -7.83 12.02
CA ALA A 311 10.15 -8.07 12.42
C ALA A 311 10.52 -9.55 12.35
N LEU A 312 9.69 -10.46 12.88
CA LEU A 312 9.94 -11.90 12.82
C LEU A 312 9.88 -12.46 11.40
N LEU A 313 8.92 -11.99 10.59
CA LEU A 313 8.81 -12.40 9.19
C LEU A 313 9.99 -11.89 8.34
N ALA A 314 10.53 -10.71 8.64
CA ALA A 314 11.73 -10.19 8.00
C ALA A 314 12.96 -11.04 8.33
N LEU A 315 13.14 -11.41 9.60
CA LEU A 315 14.21 -12.33 10.03
C LEU A 315 14.06 -13.71 9.40
N TYR A 316 12.83 -14.25 9.39
CA TYR A 316 12.55 -15.54 8.73
C TYR A 316 12.88 -15.51 7.25
N ALA A 317 12.53 -14.45 6.55
CA ALA A 317 12.80 -14.31 5.12
C ALA A 317 14.30 -14.20 4.82
N GLY A 318 15.03 -13.47 5.65
CA GLY A 318 16.45 -13.15 5.48
C GLY A 318 16.72 -12.14 4.39
N GLY A 319 17.98 -11.79 4.21
CA GLY A 319 18.46 -10.89 3.17
C GLY A 319 18.53 -11.51 1.77
N PRO A 320 19.01 -10.72 0.77
CA PRO A 320 19.18 -11.20 -0.59
C PRO A 320 20.25 -12.31 -0.64
N ARG A 321 19.94 -13.38 -1.36
CA ARG A 321 20.86 -14.50 -1.56
C ARG A 321 21.63 -14.34 -2.87
N PRO A 322 22.88 -14.82 -2.95
CA PRO A 322 23.68 -14.75 -4.17
C PRO A 322 23.01 -15.44 -5.36
N ASP A 323 22.34 -16.57 -5.13
CA ASP A 323 21.60 -17.32 -6.15
C ASP A 323 20.20 -16.77 -6.46
N GLY A 324 19.73 -15.79 -5.66
CA GLY A 324 18.40 -15.17 -5.79
C GLY A 324 17.23 -16.14 -5.55
N ARG A 325 17.50 -17.40 -5.16
CA ARG A 325 16.48 -18.45 -5.04
C ARG A 325 16.03 -18.63 -3.60
N LEU A 326 14.72 -18.65 -3.42
CA LEU A 326 14.08 -19.03 -2.17
C LEU A 326 13.60 -20.48 -2.26
N THR A 327 13.65 -21.21 -1.13
CA THR A 327 13.22 -22.61 -1.02
C THR A 327 12.13 -22.76 0.03
N GLY A 328 11.39 -23.88 0.01
CA GLY A 328 10.38 -24.23 0.99
C GLY A 328 9.29 -23.17 1.15
N LEU A 329 8.84 -22.96 2.38
CA LEU A 329 7.75 -22.01 2.69
C LEU A 329 8.09 -20.57 2.32
N ARG A 330 9.37 -20.16 2.35
CA ARG A 330 9.79 -18.80 1.92
C ARG A 330 9.46 -18.58 0.45
N ARG A 331 9.67 -19.57 -0.42
CA ARG A 331 9.33 -19.51 -1.84
C ARG A 331 7.82 -19.41 -2.02
N LEU A 332 7.04 -20.25 -1.33
CA LEU A 332 5.58 -20.24 -1.40
C LEU A 332 5.01 -18.87 -0.98
N ALA A 333 5.41 -18.39 0.20
CA ALA A 333 5.00 -17.09 0.70
C ALA A 333 5.43 -15.95 -0.23
N SER A 334 6.65 -15.96 -0.77
CA SER A 334 7.10 -14.97 -1.75
C SER A 334 6.29 -15.01 -3.05
N ALA A 335 5.89 -16.17 -3.55
CA ALA A 335 5.05 -16.29 -4.75
C ALA A 335 3.68 -15.65 -4.55
N VAL A 336 3.08 -15.86 -3.38
CA VAL A 336 1.82 -15.24 -2.93
C VAL A 336 2.00 -13.73 -2.76
N GLY A 337 3.01 -13.30 -2.02
CA GLY A 337 3.25 -11.88 -1.72
C GLY A 337 3.51 -11.01 -2.95
N ARG A 338 4.10 -11.58 -4.01
CA ARG A 338 4.27 -10.91 -5.30
C ARG A 338 2.97 -10.65 -6.05
N ARG A 339 1.90 -11.41 -5.71
CA ARG A 339 0.57 -11.36 -6.32
C ARG A 339 -0.50 -11.04 -5.27
N SER A 340 -0.15 -10.19 -4.31
CA SER A 340 -0.95 -9.93 -3.09
C SER A 340 -2.36 -9.44 -3.39
N MET A 341 -2.54 -8.59 -4.40
CA MET A 341 -3.86 -8.08 -4.78
C MET A 341 -4.72 -9.18 -5.43
N THR A 342 -4.10 -10.00 -6.30
CA THR A 342 -4.77 -11.15 -6.89
C THR A 342 -5.21 -12.14 -5.81
N VAL A 343 -4.32 -12.47 -4.87
CA VAL A 343 -4.64 -13.40 -3.78
C VAL A 343 -5.76 -12.85 -2.90
N TYR A 344 -5.69 -11.58 -2.48
CA TYR A 344 -6.72 -10.97 -1.63
C TYR A 344 -8.12 -11.00 -2.29
N LEU A 345 -8.21 -10.60 -3.56
CA LEU A 345 -9.49 -10.61 -4.28
C LEU A 345 -9.97 -12.06 -4.56
N SER A 346 -9.05 -12.99 -4.84
CA SER A 346 -9.39 -14.40 -5.01
C SER A 346 -9.93 -15.03 -3.73
N GLN A 347 -9.39 -14.67 -2.55
CA GLN A 347 -9.92 -15.12 -1.27
C GLN A 347 -11.39 -14.70 -1.09
N THR A 348 -11.73 -13.46 -1.39
CA THR A 348 -13.12 -12.98 -1.34
C THR A 348 -14.03 -13.77 -2.28
N ILE A 349 -13.59 -14.01 -3.53
CA ILE A 349 -14.35 -14.82 -4.50
C ILE A 349 -14.56 -16.24 -3.97
N LEU A 350 -13.51 -16.88 -3.47
CA LEU A 350 -13.58 -18.25 -2.94
C LEU A 350 -14.48 -18.34 -1.69
N PHE A 351 -14.37 -17.39 -0.75
CA PHE A 351 -15.27 -17.33 0.40
C PHE A 351 -16.73 -17.11 -0.01
N GLY A 352 -16.98 -16.19 -0.94
CA GLY A 352 -18.32 -15.97 -1.48
C GLY A 352 -18.91 -17.22 -2.14
N ILE A 353 -18.10 -18.00 -2.86
CA ILE A 353 -18.51 -19.28 -3.45
C ILE A 353 -18.78 -20.31 -2.34
N ILE A 354 -17.87 -20.51 -1.39
CA ILE A 354 -17.93 -21.57 -0.37
C ILE A 354 -19.05 -21.30 0.65
N PHE A 355 -19.18 -20.09 1.15
CA PHE A 355 -20.15 -19.77 2.22
C PHE A 355 -21.49 -19.24 1.67
N GLY A 356 -21.51 -18.77 0.43
CA GLY A 356 -22.68 -18.15 -0.18
C GLY A 356 -23.24 -18.96 -1.36
N VAL A 357 -22.60 -18.83 -2.53
CA VAL A 357 -23.20 -19.28 -3.80
C VAL A 357 -23.52 -20.78 -3.82
N VAL A 358 -22.52 -21.63 -3.53
CA VAL A 358 -22.71 -23.10 -3.61
C VAL A 358 -23.75 -23.59 -2.59
N PRO A 359 -23.67 -23.24 -1.30
CA PRO A 359 -24.67 -23.69 -0.33
C PRO A 359 -26.07 -23.18 -0.67
N LEU A 360 -26.20 -21.93 -1.11
CA LEU A 360 -27.49 -21.36 -1.50
C LEU A 360 -28.14 -22.13 -2.66
N LEU A 361 -27.35 -22.52 -3.66
CA LEU A 361 -27.82 -23.29 -4.81
C LEU A 361 -28.18 -24.74 -4.46
N VAL A 362 -27.43 -25.36 -3.53
CA VAL A 362 -27.61 -26.80 -3.18
C VAL A 362 -28.65 -26.99 -2.08
N THR A 363 -28.67 -26.12 -1.06
CA THR A 363 -29.49 -26.29 0.14
C THR A 363 -30.52 -25.18 0.35
N GLY A 364 -30.51 -24.13 -0.46
CA GLY A 364 -31.32 -22.93 -0.28
C GLY A 364 -30.90 -22.06 0.92
N ARG A 365 -29.80 -22.38 1.59
CA ARG A 365 -29.31 -21.69 2.79
C ARG A 365 -27.82 -21.38 2.68
N ARG A 366 -27.36 -20.34 3.39
CA ARG A 366 -25.92 -20.07 3.54
C ARG A 366 -25.26 -21.14 4.41
N LEU A 367 -24.00 -21.45 4.11
CA LEU A 367 -23.21 -22.35 4.93
C LEU A 367 -22.78 -21.62 6.21
N TRP A 368 -23.01 -22.29 7.33
CA TRP A 368 -22.44 -21.92 8.62
C TRP A 368 -21.73 -23.12 9.23
N MET A 369 -20.63 -22.86 9.93
CA MET A 369 -19.86 -23.87 10.66
C MET A 369 -19.19 -23.25 11.87
N GLY A 370 -18.66 -24.05 12.81
CA GLY A 370 -17.88 -23.56 13.94
C GLY A 370 -16.69 -22.72 13.50
N GLN A 371 -16.29 -21.76 14.35
CA GLN A 371 -15.22 -20.80 14.03
C GLN A 371 -13.86 -21.46 13.76
N ALA A 372 -13.55 -22.54 14.49
CA ALA A 372 -12.34 -23.33 14.28
C ALA A 372 -12.37 -24.05 12.91
N ALA A 373 -13.52 -24.61 12.51
CA ALA A 373 -13.69 -25.23 11.20
C ALA A 373 -13.60 -24.20 10.08
N ALA A 374 -14.19 -23.01 10.25
CA ALA A 374 -14.06 -21.91 9.28
C ALA A 374 -12.62 -21.45 9.09
N ALA A 375 -11.80 -21.49 10.14
CA ALA A 375 -10.37 -21.21 10.03
C ALA A 375 -9.61 -22.24 9.17
N LEU A 376 -10.00 -23.51 9.25
CA LEU A 376 -9.43 -24.55 8.34
C LEU A 376 -9.82 -24.28 6.89
N VAL A 377 -11.05 -23.81 6.64
CA VAL A 377 -11.46 -23.36 5.31
C VAL A 377 -10.62 -22.17 4.85
N ALA A 378 -10.35 -21.19 5.72
CA ALA A 378 -9.48 -20.07 5.39
C ALA A 378 -8.06 -20.51 5.02
N LEU A 379 -7.50 -21.49 5.75
CA LEU A 379 -6.22 -22.11 5.40
C LEU A 379 -6.29 -22.80 4.03
N GLY A 380 -7.36 -23.58 3.75
CA GLY A 380 -7.59 -24.23 2.46
C GLY A 380 -7.67 -23.22 1.31
N VAL A 381 -8.41 -22.13 1.49
CA VAL A 381 -8.51 -21.04 0.52
C VAL A 381 -7.13 -20.38 0.26
N TRP A 382 -6.35 -20.13 1.32
CA TRP A 382 -5.00 -19.60 1.14
C TRP A 382 -4.10 -20.59 0.40
N LEU A 383 -4.16 -21.90 0.69
CA LEU A 383 -3.41 -22.93 -0.03
C LEU A 383 -3.81 -23.01 -1.51
N ALA A 384 -5.10 -22.88 -1.83
CA ALA A 384 -5.58 -22.79 -3.21
C ALA A 384 -4.97 -21.58 -3.94
N CYS A 385 -4.89 -20.42 -3.24
CA CYS A 385 -4.20 -19.24 -3.76
C CYS A 385 -2.70 -19.45 -3.93
N VAL A 386 -2.04 -20.23 -3.05
CA VAL A 386 -0.63 -20.63 -3.23
C VAL A 386 -0.46 -21.41 -4.54
N VAL A 387 -1.33 -22.41 -4.79
CA VAL A 387 -1.29 -23.19 -6.03
C VAL A 387 -1.49 -22.29 -7.25
N LEU A 388 -2.49 -21.39 -7.23
CA LEU A 388 -2.72 -20.41 -8.28
C LEU A 388 -1.45 -19.58 -8.54
N CYS A 389 -0.81 -19.07 -7.50
CA CYS A 389 0.40 -18.25 -7.63
C CYS A 389 1.58 -19.03 -8.21
N LEU A 390 1.73 -20.31 -7.86
CA LEU A 390 2.77 -21.19 -8.42
C LEU A 390 2.52 -21.50 -9.90
N LEU A 391 1.27 -21.70 -10.31
CA LEU A 391 0.90 -21.90 -11.71
C LEU A 391 1.20 -20.64 -12.53
N LEU A 392 0.82 -19.46 -12.03
CA LEU A 392 1.16 -18.18 -12.65
C LEU A 392 2.68 -17.94 -12.72
N GLU A 393 3.44 -18.39 -11.70
CA GLU A 393 4.90 -18.29 -11.70
C GLU A 393 5.55 -19.16 -12.77
N ARG A 394 5.07 -20.42 -12.91
CA ARG A 394 5.54 -21.34 -13.96
C ARG A 394 5.27 -20.80 -15.37
N GLY A 395 4.12 -20.14 -15.57
CA GLY A 395 3.78 -19.48 -16.83
C GLY A 395 4.47 -18.13 -17.06
N GLY A 396 5.30 -17.65 -16.12
CA GLY A 396 5.93 -16.33 -16.22
C GLY A 396 4.96 -15.15 -16.08
N HIS A 397 3.72 -15.40 -15.62
CA HIS A 397 2.68 -14.39 -15.57
C HIS A 397 2.66 -13.63 -14.24
N ALA A 398 2.42 -12.33 -14.32
CA ALA A 398 2.01 -11.53 -13.16
C ALA A 398 0.58 -11.90 -12.76
N GLY A 399 0.16 -11.51 -11.54
CA GLY A 399 -1.23 -11.67 -11.14
C GLY A 399 -2.17 -10.84 -12.02
N PRO A 400 -3.38 -11.34 -12.33
CA PRO A 400 -4.32 -10.64 -13.21
C PRO A 400 -4.71 -9.26 -12.67
N PHE A 401 -4.97 -9.12 -11.37
CA PHE A 401 -5.35 -7.83 -10.78
C PHE A 401 -4.15 -6.87 -10.64
N GLU A 402 -2.94 -7.36 -10.44
CA GLU A 402 -1.72 -6.54 -10.53
C GLU A 402 -1.52 -6.01 -11.96
N THR A 403 -1.79 -6.83 -12.95
CA THR A 403 -1.70 -6.45 -14.37
C THR A 403 -2.77 -5.43 -14.71
N LEU A 404 -4.02 -5.65 -14.27
CA LEU A 404 -5.12 -4.71 -14.44
C LEU A 404 -4.76 -3.33 -13.87
N LEU A 405 -4.34 -3.27 -12.59
CA LEU A 405 -3.96 -2.01 -11.94
C LEU A 405 -2.80 -1.34 -12.68
N ARG A 406 -1.76 -2.08 -13.06
CA ARG A 406 -0.59 -1.53 -13.77
C ARG A 406 -0.97 -0.95 -15.13
N THR A 407 -1.80 -1.67 -15.89
CA THR A 407 -2.27 -1.23 -17.21
C THR A 407 -3.18 -0.01 -17.10
N ALA A 408 -4.10 0.02 -16.14
CA ALA A 408 -4.98 1.14 -15.89
C ALA A 408 -4.20 2.41 -15.51
N VAL A 409 -3.21 2.28 -14.62
CA VAL A 409 -2.31 3.37 -14.22
C VAL A 409 -1.49 3.88 -15.40
N ALA A 410 -0.95 2.99 -16.24
CA ALA A 410 -0.17 3.36 -17.41
C ALA A 410 -1.02 4.07 -18.48
N ARG A 411 -2.22 3.52 -18.79
CA ARG A 411 -3.13 4.14 -19.78
C ARG A 411 -3.68 5.49 -19.34
N SER A 412 -3.80 5.74 -18.05
CA SER A 412 -4.25 7.01 -17.50
C SER A 412 -3.14 8.07 -17.37
N GLU A 413 -1.93 7.79 -17.87
CA GLU A 413 -0.82 8.73 -17.86
C GLU A 413 -1.04 9.84 -18.89
N ARG A 414 -1.22 11.07 -18.39
CA ARG A 414 -1.29 12.27 -19.24
C ARG A 414 0.12 12.84 -19.38
N ARG A 415 0.67 12.84 -20.60
CA ARG A 415 1.90 13.56 -20.89
C ARG A 415 1.66 15.06 -20.75
N ARG A 416 2.48 15.72 -19.98
CA ARG A 416 2.48 17.19 -19.85
C ARG A 416 3.84 17.68 -20.34
N PRO A 417 3.89 18.86 -20.99
CA PRO A 417 5.17 19.46 -21.33
C PRO A 417 5.97 19.68 -20.05
N THR A 418 7.24 19.31 -20.09
CA THR A 418 8.17 19.52 -18.98
C THR A 418 8.63 20.97 -19.07
N PRO A 419 8.51 21.80 -18.03
CA PRO A 419 9.06 23.15 -18.05
C PRO A 419 10.58 23.07 -18.21
N PRO A 420 11.19 24.02 -18.94
CA PRO A 420 12.65 24.07 -19.09
C PRO A 420 13.32 24.26 -17.72
N PRO A 421 14.59 23.86 -17.57
CA PRO A 421 15.36 24.16 -16.37
C PRO A 421 15.43 25.68 -16.17
N PRO A 422 15.35 26.17 -14.92
CA PRO A 422 15.48 27.59 -14.63
C PRO A 422 16.89 28.08 -15.04
N PRO A 423 17.03 29.32 -15.52
CA PRO A 423 18.34 29.90 -15.79
C PRO A 423 19.20 29.93 -14.51
N ALA A 424 20.51 29.89 -14.68
CA ALA A 424 21.45 30.00 -13.57
C ALA A 424 21.25 31.36 -12.84
N VAL A 425 20.83 31.29 -11.59
CA VAL A 425 20.77 32.50 -10.75
C VAL A 425 22.15 32.68 -10.11
N TRP A 426 22.87 33.72 -10.53
CA TRP A 426 24.14 34.06 -9.89
C TRP A 426 23.91 34.64 -8.50
N PRO A 427 24.79 34.33 -7.51
CA PRO A 427 24.73 34.96 -6.18
C PRO A 427 24.87 36.49 -6.36
N GLY A 428 23.83 37.25 -6.02
CA GLY A 428 23.78 38.70 -6.18
C GLY A 428 22.74 39.24 -7.16
N MET A 429 22.06 38.38 -7.95
CA MET A 429 20.96 38.84 -8.79
C MET A 429 19.67 38.99 -8.00
N GLN A 430 19.15 40.21 -7.90
CA GLN A 430 17.80 40.47 -7.38
C GLN A 430 16.73 39.95 -8.36
N PRO A 431 15.61 39.40 -7.86
CA PRO A 431 14.49 38.99 -8.72
C PRO A 431 13.96 40.20 -9.50
N GLY A 432 14.07 40.15 -10.82
CA GLY A 432 13.57 41.22 -11.70
C GLY A 432 14.63 41.95 -12.52
N MET A 433 15.93 41.70 -12.33
CA MET A 433 16.93 42.23 -13.26
C MET A 433 16.99 41.41 -14.57
N PRO A 434 17.06 42.06 -15.73
CA PRO A 434 17.34 41.38 -16.98
C PRO A 434 18.71 40.71 -16.93
N PRO A 435 18.93 39.58 -17.64
CA PRO A 435 20.22 38.89 -17.63
C PRO A 435 21.35 39.82 -18.08
N VAL A 436 22.35 39.93 -17.21
CA VAL A 436 23.58 40.65 -17.57
C VAL A 436 24.25 39.92 -18.72
N ALA A 437 24.49 40.61 -19.83
CA ALA A 437 25.17 40.08 -20.98
C ALA A 437 26.54 39.48 -20.57
N GLN A 438 26.84 38.28 -21.03
CA GLN A 438 28.13 37.64 -20.78
C GLN A 438 29.25 38.52 -21.39
N PRO A 439 30.33 38.76 -20.66
CA PRO A 439 31.48 39.47 -21.26
C PRO A 439 32.06 38.59 -22.38
N GLY A 440 31.90 39.00 -23.62
CA GLY A 440 32.47 38.35 -24.78
C GLY A 440 31.51 37.93 -25.90
N VAL A 441 30.19 37.98 -25.70
CA VAL A 441 29.20 37.77 -26.77
C VAL A 441 28.53 39.11 -27.04
N GLN A 442 28.91 39.80 -28.10
CA GLN A 442 28.17 40.96 -28.58
C GLN A 442 26.80 40.46 -29.11
N PRO A 443 25.68 41.05 -28.64
CA PRO A 443 24.40 40.73 -29.23
C PRO A 443 24.40 41.24 -30.68
N GLU A 444 24.12 40.34 -31.62
CA GLU A 444 23.75 40.77 -32.98
C GLU A 444 22.58 41.73 -32.87
N ALA A 445 22.80 42.96 -33.34
CA ALA A 445 21.73 43.97 -33.38
C ALA A 445 20.59 43.46 -34.27
N PRO A 446 19.33 43.68 -33.87
CA PRO A 446 18.19 43.26 -34.68
C PRO A 446 18.25 43.98 -36.04
N VAL A 447 18.33 43.21 -37.11
CA VAL A 447 18.27 43.69 -38.51
C VAL A 447 16.92 44.35 -38.71
N GLN A 448 16.88 45.68 -38.79
CA GLN A 448 15.68 46.42 -39.21
C GLN A 448 15.47 46.23 -40.72
N PRO A 449 14.32 45.79 -41.20
CA PRO A 449 14.06 45.71 -42.63
C PRO A 449 13.86 47.14 -43.19
N GLY A 450 14.75 47.57 -44.07
CA GLY A 450 14.43 48.70 -44.92
C GLY A 450 15.36 49.93 -44.92
N MET A 451 16.61 49.90 -44.45
CA MET A 451 17.54 50.97 -44.67
C MET A 451 18.58 50.61 -45.76
N PRO A 452 18.84 51.51 -46.73
CA PRO A 452 19.89 51.31 -47.71
C PRO A 452 21.29 51.42 -47.06
N PRO A 453 22.31 50.72 -47.57
CA PRO A 453 23.64 50.71 -46.99
C PRO A 453 24.30 52.09 -47.02
N ALA A 454 24.95 52.47 -45.93
CA ALA A 454 25.74 53.70 -45.82
C ALA A 454 26.95 53.66 -46.77
N PRO A 455 27.35 54.83 -47.36
CA PRO A 455 28.47 54.89 -48.28
C PRO A 455 29.79 54.57 -47.54
N GLN A 456 30.64 53.79 -48.24
CA GLN A 456 31.97 53.44 -47.77
C GLN A 456 32.91 54.70 -47.80
N PRO A 457 33.73 54.90 -46.78
CA PRO A 457 34.72 55.95 -46.76
C PRO A 457 35.82 55.62 -47.75
N GLY A 458 36.18 56.59 -48.61
CA GLY A 458 37.26 56.50 -49.60
C GLY A 458 38.62 56.34 -48.95
N PRO A 459 39.66 55.93 -49.78
CA PRO A 459 41.00 55.63 -49.28
C PRO A 459 41.73 56.94 -48.86
N GLN A 460 42.30 56.90 -47.65
CA GLN A 460 43.22 57.96 -47.17
C GLN A 460 44.56 57.85 -47.87
N PRO A 461 45.20 59.01 -48.27
CA PRO A 461 46.55 59.00 -48.84
C PRO A 461 47.58 58.70 -47.76
N ALA A 462 48.57 57.91 -48.16
CA ALA A 462 49.73 57.56 -47.34
C ALA A 462 50.70 58.77 -47.28
N PRO A 463 51.60 58.86 -46.24
CA PRO A 463 52.51 59.98 -46.00
C PRO A 463 53.65 60.04 -46.97
#